data_1f9c89c54d453fb8aa7d428e05bf771f
#
_entry.id   1f9c89c54d453fb8aa7d428e05bf771f
#
_cell.length_a   1.000
_cell.length_b   1.000
_cell.length_c   1.000
_cell.angle_alpha   90.00
_cell.angle_beta   90.00
_cell.angle_gamma   90.00
#
_symmetry.space_group_name_H-M   'P 1'
#
loop_
_entity.id
_entity.type
_entity.pdbx_description
1 polymer ?
#
loop_
_entity_poly.entity_id
_entity_poly.type
_entity_poly.pdbx_seq_one_letter_code
_entity_poly.pdbx_strand_id
1 'polypeptide(L)' 'MKKYIVTYTKDYGITYECCEVESKSETAAYVIVDLTLPVYAAITSITPA' A
#
# COMPACT_ATOMS: atom_id res chain seq x y z
N MET A 1 -16.33 -5.76 3.06
CA MET A 1 -14.91 -5.70 2.72
C MET A 1 -14.09 -5.42 3.96
N LYS A 2 -12.82 -5.78 3.91
CA LYS A 2 -11.90 -5.52 5.02
C LYS A 2 -11.08 -4.27 4.75
N LYS A 3 -10.61 -3.63 5.81
CA LYS A 3 -9.73 -2.47 5.70
C LYS A 3 -8.29 -2.89 5.96
N TYR A 4 -7.38 -2.33 5.18
CA TYR A 4 -5.96 -2.59 5.29
C TYR A 4 -5.20 -1.29 5.32
N ILE A 5 -4.08 -1.28 6.04
CA ILE A 5 -3.14 -0.16 6.04
C ILE A 5 -1.95 -0.57 5.21
N VAL A 6 -1.69 0.18 4.15
CA VAL A 6 -0.58 -0.07 3.24
C VAL A 6 0.49 0.97 3.47
N THR A 7 1.69 0.51 3.79
CA THR A 7 2.85 1.38 3.97
C THR A 7 3.73 1.30 2.74
N TYR A 8 4.13 2.43 2.23
CA TYR A 8 4.92 2.51 1.00
C TYR A 8 5.94 3.63 1.07
N THR A 9 6.91 3.60 0.16
CA THR A 9 7.91 4.66 0.01
C THR A 9 7.95 5.10 -1.44
N LYS A 10 8.18 6.39 -1.67
CA LYS A 10 8.34 6.97 -3.01
C LYS A 10 9.75 7.53 -3.24
N ASP A 11 10.64 7.36 -2.28
CA ASP A 11 11.97 7.94 -2.30
C ASP A 11 13.06 6.94 -1.87
N TYR A 12 12.90 5.70 -2.30
CA TYR A 12 13.85 4.62 -2.08
C TYR A 12 14.10 4.31 -0.60
N GLY A 13 13.06 4.51 0.23
CA GLY A 13 13.16 4.16 1.64
C GLY A 13 13.66 5.27 2.56
N ILE A 14 13.79 6.48 2.06
CA ILE A 14 14.16 7.63 2.89
C ILE A 14 13.00 8.01 3.80
N THR A 15 11.79 8.08 3.24
CA THR A 15 10.58 8.34 4.02
C THR A 15 9.52 7.31 3.68
N TYR A 16 8.58 7.10 4.61
CA TYR A 16 7.47 6.15 4.43
C TYR A 16 6.15 6.86 4.64
N GLU A 17 5.16 6.47 3.85
CA GLU A 17 3.80 6.95 3.97
C GLU A 17 2.88 5.75 4.09
N CYS A 18 1.68 5.97 4.61
CA CYS A 18 0.69 4.92 4.69
C CYS A 18 -0.67 5.43 4.23
N CYS A 19 -1.49 4.52 3.74
CA CYS A 19 -2.86 4.82 3.37
C CYS A 19 -3.77 3.65 3.74
N GLU A 20 -5.04 3.95 3.93
CA GLU A 20 -6.05 2.95 4.25
C GLU A 20 -6.84 2.61 2.98
N VAL A 21 -7.02 1.32 2.72
CA VAL A 21 -7.81 0.86 1.59
C VAL A 21 -8.79 -0.22 2.04
N GLU A 22 -9.94 -0.27 1.40
CA GLU A 22 -10.89 -1.36 1.59
C GLU A 22 -10.81 -2.31 0.41
N SER A 23 -10.72 -3.60 0.69
CA SER A 23 -10.67 -4.61 -0.35
C SER A 23 -11.10 -5.97 0.19
N LYS A 24 -11.24 -6.94 -0.69
CA LYS A 24 -11.62 -8.29 -0.32
C LYS A 24 -10.49 -9.06 0.35
N SER A 25 -9.26 -8.73 0.04
CA SER A 25 -8.09 -9.44 0.53
C SER A 25 -6.87 -8.54 0.56
N GLU A 26 -5.82 -9.01 1.21
CA GLU A 26 -4.54 -8.33 1.26
C GLU A 26 -3.94 -8.17 -0.14
N THR A 27 -4.02 -9.21 -0.96
CA THR A 27 -3.54 -9.16 -2.34
C THR A 27 -4.29 -8.09 -3.15
N ALA A 28 -5.61 -8.00 -2.98
CA ALA A 28 -6.40 -6.99 -3.66
C ALA A 28 -6.01 -5.58 -3.21
N ALA A 29 -5.74 -5.39 -1.91
CA ALA A 29 -5.29 -4.11 -1.39
C ALA A 29 -3.96 -3.70 -2.02
N TYR A 30 -3.03 -4.64 -2.13
CA TYR A 30 -1.75 -4.40 -2.79
C TYR A 30 -1.95 -3.90 -4.22
N VAL A 31 -2.76 -4.59 -5.00
CA VAL A 31 -2.99 -4.22 -6.41
C VAL A 31 -3.61 -2.82 -6.52
N ILE A 32 -4.59 -2.52 -5.69
CA ILE A 32 -5.25 -1.21 -5.70
C ILE A 32 -4.23 -0.09 -5.48
N VAL A 33 -3.39 -0.23 -4.48
CA VAL A 33 -2.41 0.81 -4.14
C VAL A 33 -1.31 0.86 -5.20
N ASP A 34 -0.84 -0.31 -5.65
CA ASP A 34 0.22 -0.39 -6.64
C ASP A 34 -0.14 0.35 -7.93
N LEU A 35 -1.40 0.26 -8.37
CA LEU A 35 -1.88 0.94 -9.56
C LEU A 35 -1.92 2.46 -9.42
N THR A 36 -1.98 2.97 -8.20
CA THR A 36 -2.02 4.41 -7.94
C THR A 36 -0.66 5.02 -7.68
N LEU A 37 0.36 4.19 -7.46
CA LEU A 37 1.70 4.66 -7.14
C LEU A 37 2.57 4.77 -8.40
N PRO A 38 3.54 5.69 -8.40
CA PRO A 38 4.49 5.77 -9.50
C PRO A 38 5.40 4.53 -9.54
N VAL A 39 6.03 4.30 -10.69
CA VAL A 39 6.84 3.10 -10.92
C VAL A 39 8.03 2.99 -9.96
N TYR A 40 8.53 4.10 -9.45
CA TYR A 40 9.65 4.10 -8.51
C TYR A 40 9.23 3.89 -7.05
N ALA A 41 7.94 3.86 -6.79
CA ALA A 41 7.44 3.62 -5.44
C ALA A 41 7.43 2.12 -5.13
N ALA A 42 7.56 1.78 -3.86
CA ALA A 42 7.54 0.40 -3.40
C ALA A 42 6.67 0.25 -2.16
N ILE A 43 5.82 -0.76 -2.16
CA ILE A 43 5.02 -1.12 -0.99
C ILE A 43 5.89 -1.95 -0.07
N THR A 44 5.98 -1.55 1.20
CA THR A 44 6.83 -2.22 2.18
C THR A 44 6.06 -3.13 3.13
N SER A 45 4.81 -2.80 3.42
CA SER A 45 3.99 -3.66 4.28
C SER A 45 2.50 -3.42 4.07
N ILE A 46 1.72 -4.43 4.38
CA ILE A 46 0.26 -4.35 4.39
C ILE A 46 -0.20 -5.03 5.67
N THR A 47 -1.00 -4.33 6.47
CA THR A 47 -1.53 -4.87 7.72
C THR A 47 -3.03 -4.65 7.79
N PRO A 48 -3.77 -5.55 8.45
CA PRO A 48 -5.20 -5.30 8.71
C PRO A 48 -5.37 -4.07 9.60
N ALA A 49 -6.35 -3.28 9.23
CA ALA A 49 -6.69 -2.11 10.04
C ALA A 49 -7.55 -2.48 11.23
#